data_943d371bfe2931ccadde088b5762dab1
#
_entry.id   943d371bfe2931ccadde088b5762dab1
#
_cell.length_a   1.000
_cell.length_b   1.000
_cell.length_c   1.000
_cell.angle_alpha   90.00
_cell.angle_beta   90.00
_cell.angle_gamma   90.00
#
_symmetry.space_group_name_H-M   'P 1'
#
loop_
_entity.id
_entity.type
_entity.pdbx_description
1 polymer ?
#
loop_
_entity_poly.entity_id
_entity_poly.type
_entity_poly.pdbx_seq_one_letter_code
_entity_poly.pdbx_strand_id
1 'polypeptide(L)'
;MKKTLLFTIAITLQIIGFAQQGDGGSPKVISFQKIAKTIDHRNFTQPDITALQTEDAETAIKGNAPWRFGFNNETNLTMENAGTWINLADGGKIWLLKVTCENALTVNLTFDNVVIPEGNELFVYNPDKSFILGKFTAYHLYEKQLGTELVPGNTAIIEYYIPAENNALEATLTLSKVTHGYRTAHEFQEKAFNSSGSCNMNVNCPDGAPWVNERNSTVMLVSGSNGFCTGALINNTLNDGKPYVLTANHCYSTPTTWIFRFNWQATSCTAPASSPTFTSLSGAVLRSRRTPTDFCLVEITGGLINNTVPLTYSPYFAGWDHSGTIPTSSVCIHHPSGDIKKIAFDDAAPGISQGMGSTEPNSTWTMQWDRNTTTEPGSSGSPLFDN
;
A
#
# COMPACT_ATOMS: atom_id res chain seq x y z
N MET A 1 -14.15 -53.62 32.72
CA MET A 1 -14.36 -52.73 31.58
C MET A 1 -13.52 -51.48 31.76
N LYS A 2 -12.35 -51.37 31.10
CA LYS A 2 -11.48 -50.21 31.14
C LYS A 2 -11.96 -49.23 30.02
N LYS A 3 -12.40 -48.01 30.42
CA LYS A 3 -12.74 -46.95 29.48
C LYS A 3 -11.45 -46.17 29.14
N THR A 4 -10.99 -46.32 27.91
CA THR A 4 -9.88 -45.51 27.36
C THR A 4 -10.45 -44.18 26.90
N LEU A 5 -9.98 -43.07 27.51
CA LEU A 5 -10.35 -41.72 27.14
C LEU A 5 -9.36 -41.26 26.04
N LEU A 6 -9.83 -41.17 24.79
CA LEU A 6 -9.06 -40.54 23.72
C LEU A 6 -9.13 -39.02 23.85
N PHE A 7 -7.99 -38.40 24.12
CA PHE A 7 -7.80 -36.96 24.02
C PHE A 7 -7.47 -36.60 22.57
N THR A 8 -8.41 -36.02 21.85
CA THR A 8 -8.15 -35.41 20.54
C THR A 8 -7.56 -34.03 20.77
N ILE A 9 -6.25 -33.87 20.55
CA ILE A 9 -5.60 -32.56 20.52
C ILE A 9 -5.97 -31.91 19.18
N ALA A 10 -6.87 -30.94 19.20
CA ALA A 10 -7.12 -30.07 18.09
C ALA A 10 -5.93 -29.09 17.96
N ILE A 11 -5.02 -29.36 17.01
CA ILE A 11 -4.00 -28.40 16.61
C ILE A 11 -4.74 -27.33 15.79
N THR A 12 -5.02 -26.19 16.42
CA THR A 12 -5.44 -24.99 15.69
C THR A 12 -4.24 -24.48 14.91
N LEU A 13 -4.21 -24.76 13.61
CA LEU A 13 -3.31 -24.09 12.67
C LEU A 13 -3.70 -22.60 12.69
N GLN A 14 -2.97 -21.78 13.41
CA GLN A 14 -3.08 -20.33 13.23
C GLN A 14 -2.53 -20.02 11.85
N ILE A 15 -3.42 -19.77 10.90
CA ILE A 15 -3.05 -19.16 9.62
C ILE A 15 -2.70 -17.72 9.95
N ILE A 16 -1.42 -17.45 10.13
CA ILE A 16 -0.90 -16.09 10.20
C ILE A 16 -1.10 -15.54 8.78
N GLY A 17 -2.13 -14.72 8.61
CA GLY A 17 -2.37 -14.01 7.36
C GLY A 17 -1.28 -12.96 7.20
N PHE A 18 -0.32 -13.21 6.32
CA PHE A 18 0.68 -12.21 5.95
C PHE A 18 0.05 -11.23 4.98
N ALA A 19 0.36 -9.95 5.16
CA ALA A 19 0.18 -8.95 4.12
C ALA A 19 1.02 -9.38 2.91
N GLN A 20 0.37 -9.62 1.77
CA GLN A 20 1.05 -10.22 0.62
C GLN A 20 1.20 -9.18 -0.50
N GLN A 21 2.43 -8.76 -0.74
CA GLN A 21 2.88 -8.17 -1.99
C GLN A 21 3.88 -9.15 -2.61
N GLY A 22 3.60 -9.60 -3.85
CA GLY A 22 4.38 -10.66 -4.52
C GLY A 22 3.70 -12.03 -4.49
N ASP A 23 4.40 -13.06 -4.99
CA ASP A 23 3.87 -14.44 -5.16
C ASP A 23 3.92 -15.29 -3.88
N GLY A 24 4.32 -14.73 -2.75
CA GLY A 24 4.57 -15.47 -1.52
C GLY A 24 5.89 -16.26 -1.55
N GLY A 25 6.02 -17.23 -0.66
CA GLY A 25 7.26 -18.00 -0.51
C GLY A 25 8.06 -17.59 0.72
N SER A 26 9.29 -18.08 0.81
CA SER A 26 10.16 -17.81 1.96
C SER A 26 11.58 -17.47 1.53
N PRO A 27 12.21 -16.45 2.16
CA PRO A 27 13.62 -16.14 1.96
C PRO A 27 14.52 -17.36 2.24
N LYS A 28 15.61 -17.49 1.51
CA LYS A 28 16.55 -18.62 1.62
C LYS A 28 17.39 -18.57 2.89
N VAL A 29 17.62 -17.38 3.44
CA VAL A 29 18.35 -17.23 4.70
C VAL A 29 17.54 -17.78 5.86
N ILE A 30 17.89 -18.96 6.37
CA ILE A 30 17.15 -19.65 7.44
C ILE A 30 17.35 -18.97 8.80
N SER A 31 18.54 -18.43 9.09
CA SER A 31 18.87 -17.80 10.37
C SER A 31 19.70 -16.54 10.16
N PHE A 32 19.05 -15.40 10.23
CA PHE A 32 19.69 -14.10 10.15
C PHE A 32 20.72 -13.87 11.27
N GLN A 33 20.46 -14.39 12.47
CA GLN A 33 21.37 -14.23 13.64
C GLN A 33 22.79 -14.77 13.40
N LYS A 34 22.92 -15.82 12.58
CA LYS A 34 24.25 -16.42 12.27
C LYS A 34 25.09 -15.55 11.34
N ILE A 35 24.46 -14.74 10.48
CA ILE A 35 25.13 -13.93 9.45
C ILE A 35 25.02 -12.42 9.70
N ALA A 36 24.25 -11.99 10.67
CA ALA A 36 23.95 -10.57 10.94
C ALA A 36 25.20 -9.70 11.18
N LYS A 37 26.31 -10.30 11.66
CA LYS A 37 27.57 -9.58 11.91
C LYS A 37 28.42 -9.36 10.67
N THR A 38 28.11 -10.04 9.57
CA THR A 38 28.91 -10.03 8.33
C THR A 38 28.20 -9.39 7.15
N ILE A 39 26.93 -9.01 7.33
CA ILE A 39 26.12 -8.39 6.27
C ILE A 39 26.40 -6.89 6.23
N ASP A 40 26.53 -6.35 5.01
CA ASP A 40 26.58 -4.90 4.81
C ASP A 40 25.32 -4.25 5.37
N HIS A 41 25.51 -3.21 6.18
CA HIS A 41 24.48 -2.53 6.92
C HIS A 41 24.55 -1.03 6.65
N ARG A 42 23.48 -0.48 6.13
CA ARG A 42 23.33 0.96 5.86
C ARG A 42 22.36 1.57 6.87
N ASN A 43 22.84 2.61 7.57
CA ASN A 43 22.08 3.34 8.57
C ASN A 43 21.70 4.71 8.02
N PHE A 44 20.44 5.09 8.25
CA PHE A 44 19.89 6.40 7.94
C PHE A 44 19.47 7.06 9.24
N THR A 45 19.98 8.25 9.48
CA THR A 45 19.66 9.03 10.69
C THR A 45 18.20 9.49 10.66
N GLN A 46 17.63 9.66 11.85
CA GLN A 46 16.29 10.21 11.99
C GLN A 46 16.23 11.63 11.44
N PRO A 47 15.29 11.96 10.53
CA PRO A 47 15.07 13.35 10.11
C PRO A 47 14.45 14.16 11.26
N ASP A 48 14.41 15.49 11.12
CA ASP A 48 13.70 16.36 12.05
C ASP A 48 12.18 16.16 11.91
N ILE A 49 11.65 15.23 12.70
CA ILE A 49 10.23 14.84 12.68
C ILE A 49 9.33 16.04 13.04
N THR A 50 9.76 16.91 13.96
CA THR A 50 8.97 18.07 14.38
C THR A 50 8.80 19.06 13.25
N ALA A 51 9.88 19.35 12.52
CA ALA A 51 9.82 20.21 11.34
C ALA A 51 8.92 19.59 10.25
N LEU A 52 9.08 18.30 9.96
CA LEU A 52 8.25 17.60 8.98
C LEU A 52 6.76 17.62 9.34
N GLN A 53 6.41 17.41 10.61
CA GLN A 53 5.02 17.45 11.07
C GLN A 53 4.41 18.85 11.00
N THR A 54 5.22 19.91 11.20
CA THR A 54 4.79 21.30 11.03
C THR A 54 4.47 21.59 9.57
N GLU A 55 5.34 21.21 8.64
CA GLU A 55 5.10 21.33 7.20
C GLU A 55 3.84 20.55 6.76
N ASP A 56 3.64 19.35 7.32
CA ASP A 56 2.47 18.52 7.02
C ASP A 56 1.17 19.18 7.45
N ALA A 57 1.15 19.83 8.63
CA ALA A 57 -0.01 20.56 9.11
C ALA A 57 -0.37 21.73 8.19
N GLU A 58 0.63 22.49 7.74
CA GLU A 58 0.44 23.57 6.77
C GLU A 58 -0.07 23.07 5.42
N THR A 59 0.47 21.93 4.95
CA THR A 59 0.09 21.32 3.67
C THR A 59 -1.32 20.75 3.73
N ALA A 60 -1.70 20.16 4.84
CA ALA A 60 -3.04 19.62 5.06
C ALA A 60 -4.13 20.71 4.96
N ILE A 61 -3.86 21.91 5.45
CA ILE A 61 -4.77 23.07 5.34
C ILE A 61 -4.99 23.45 3.87
N LYS A 62 -3.96 23.34 3.02
CA LYS A 62 -4.03 23.67 1.60
C LYS A 62 -4.75 22.59 0.78
N GLY A 63 -4.81 21.35 1.26
CA GLY A 63 -5.48 20.22 0.60
C GLY A 63 -4.95 19.87 -0.79
N ASN A 64 -3.66 20.10 -1.07
CA ASN A 64 -3.07 19.99 -2.40
C ASN A 64 -1.90 19.00 -2.50
N ALA A 65 -1.75 18.13 -1.53
CA ALA A 65 -0.73 17.08 -1.49
C ALA A 65 -1.24 15.82 -0.78
N PRO A 66 -0.63 14.64 -1.05
CA PRO A 66 -0.90 13.42 -0.32
C PRO A 66 -0.62 13.59 1.19
N TRP A 67 -1.28 12.79 2.03
CA TRP A 67 -0.97 12.74 3.46
C TRP A 67 0.40 12.08 3.68
N ARG A 68 1.44 12.88 3.89
CA ARG A 68 2.81 12.40 4.03
C ARG A 68 2.98 11.61 5.33
N PHE A 69 3.50 10.38 5.23
CA PHE A 69 3.80 9.52 6.37
C PHE A 69 5.30 9.31 6.61
N GLY A 70 6.14 9.66 5.65
CA GLY A 70 7.55 9.35 5.71
C GLY A 70 8.45 10.39 5.03
N PHE A 71 9.73 10.26 5.30
CA PHE A 71 10.81 11.04 4.69
C PHE A 71 11.64 10.13 3.78
N ASN A 72 11.82 10.54 2.53
CA ASN A 72 12.60 9.79 1.55
C ASN A 72 14.10 10.12 1.67
N ASN A 73 14.90 9.11 1.96
CA ASN A 73 16.34 9.16 1.81
C ASN A 73 16.69 8.69 0.39
N GLU A 74 17.18 9.59 -0.46
CA GLU A 74 17.65 9.24 -1.80
C GLU A 74 18.99 8.50 -1.69
N THR A 75 19.13 7.41 -2.44
CA THR A 75 20.31 6.54 -2.42
C THR A 75 20.70 6.08 -3.83
N ASN A 76 21.87 5.45 -3.94
CA ASN A 76 22.28 4.75 -5.15
C ASN A 76 23.06 3.51 -4.74
N LEU A 77 22.40 2.59 -4.03
CA LEU A 77 22.98 1.35 -3.55
C LEU A 77 22.69 0.21 -4.52
N THR A 78 23.72 -0.30 -5.17
CA THR A 78 23.63 -1.36 -6.19
C THR A 78 24.19 -2.67 -5.64
N MET A 79 23.96 -3.77 -6.36
CA MET A 79 24.53 -5.08 -6.02
C MET A 79 26.06 -5.10 -6.15
N GLU A 80 26.68 -4.05 -6.73
CA GLU A 80 28.14 -3.92 -6.91
C GLU A 80 28.78 -3.09 -5.79
N ASN A 81 28.09 -2.00 -5.32
CA ASN A 81 28.68 -1.06 -4.36
C ASN A 81 28.14 -1.23 -2.92
N ALA A 82 27.19 -2.12 -2.72
CA ALA A 82 26.58 -2.40 -1.43
C ALA A 82 26.19 -3.88 -1.31
N GLY A 83 25.86 -4.28 -0.08
CA GLY A 83 25.40 -5.63 0.22
C GLY A 83 26.54 -6.65 0.33
N THR A 84 26.17 -7.84 0.71
CA THR A 84 27.07 -8.97 0.93
C THR A 84 26.61 -10.16 0.12
N TRP A 85 27.52 -10.72 -0.70
CA TRP A 85 27.29 -11.94 -1.44
C TRP A 85 27.63 -13.19 -0.61
N ILE A 86 26.76 -14.18 -0.62
CA ILE A 86 26.92 -15.47 0.05
C ILE A 86 26.74 -16.56 -1.00
N ASN A 87 27.75 -17.42 -1.16
CA ASN A 87 27.65 -18.60 -2.00
C ASN A 87 26.99 -19.73 -1.22
N LEU A 88 26.08 -20.43 -1.87
CA LEU A 88 25.37 -21.57 -1.31
C LEU A 88 26.04 -22.89 -1.71
N ALA A 89 25.76 -23.94 -0.93
CA ALA A 89 26.36 -25.27 -1.17
C ALA A 89 25.89 -25.94 -2.47
N ASP A 90 24.70 -25.54 -2.96
CA ASP A 90 24.13 -26.00 -4.24
C ASP A 90 24.66 -25.23 -5.46
N GLY A 91 25.57 -24.28 -5.26
CA GLY A 91 26.14 -23.45 -6.31
C GLY A 91 25.36 -22.16 -6.58
N GLY A 92 24.21 -21.97 -5.98
CA GLY A 92 23.47 -20.70 -6.01
C GLY A 92 24.15 -19.63 -5.15
N LYS A 93 23.65 -18.40 -5.22
CA LYS A 93 24.16 -17.30 -4.41
C LYS A 93 23.04 -16.37 -3.94
N ILE A 94 23.29 -15.72 -2.81
CA ILE A 94 22.38 -14.73 -2.23
C ILE A 94 23.12 -13.42 -2.07
N TRP A 95 22.51 -12.33 -2.47
CA TRP A 95 22.92 -10.98 -2.12
C TRP A 95 22.03 -10.46 -0.98
N LEU A 96 22.64 -9.91 0.06
CA LEU A 96 21.97 -9.41 1.23
C LEU A 96 22.38 -7.98 1.55
N LEU A 97 21.39 -7.12 1.79
CA LEU A 97 21.62 -5.78 2.32
C LEU A 97 20.65 -5.52 3.47
N LYS A 98 21.17 -5.05 4.61
CA LYS A 98 20.40 -4.57 5.73
C LYS A 98 20.32 -3.04 5.69
N VAL A 99 19.14 -2.47 5.80
CA VAL A 99 18.92 -1.03 5.94
C VAL A 99 18.19 -0.75 7.24
N THR A 100 18.61 0.29 7.96
CA THR A 100 17.96 0.73 9.20
C THR A 100 17.76 2.23 9.14
N CYS A 101 16.54 2.69 9.41
CA CYS A 101 16.17 4.08 9.63
C CYS A 101 16.00 4.29 11.12
N GLU A 102 16.87 5.10 11.73
CA GLU A 102 16.89 5.31 13.19
C GLU A 102 15.54 5.81 13.69
N ASN A 103 14.92 5.10 14.67
CA ASN A 103 13.61 5.41 15.25
C ASN A 103 12.44 5.46 14.26
N ALA A 104 12.57 4.90 13.05
CA ALA A 104 11.45 4.80 12.14
C ALA A 104 10.42 3.80 12.66
N LEU A 105 9.15 4.06 12.34
CA LEU A 105 8.02 3.18 12.62
C LEU A 105 7.86 2.11 11.53
N THR A 106 8.17 2.50 10.29
CA THR A 106 8.19 1.63 9.12
C THR A 106 9.32 2.00 8.18
N VAL A 107 9.73 1.04 7.35
CA VAL A 107 10.66 1.26 6.24
C VAL A 107 10.02 0.74 4.97
N ASN A 108 9.92 1.56 3.92
CA ASN A 108 9.61 1.08 2.59
C ASN A 108 10.70 1.48 1.60
N LEU A 109 10.81 0.71 0.52
CA LEU A 109 11.92 0.76 -0.40
C LEU A 109 11.44 1.03 -1.82
N THR A 110 12.23 1.79 -2.56
CA THR A 110 12.05 1.97 -3.99
C THR A 110 13.29 1.48 -4.71
N PHE A 111 13.08 0.65 -5.71
CA PHE A 111 14.14 0.09 -6.54
C PHE A 111 14.00 0.55 -7.98
N ASP A 112 15.15 0.88 -8.58
CA ASP A 112 15.32 1.17 -9.99
C ASP A 112 16.28 0.17 -10.64
N ASN A 113 16.30 0.11 -11.96
CA ASN A 113 17.15 -0.80 -12.75
C ASN A 113 17.03 -2.26 -12.30
N VAL A 114 15.83 -2.70 -11.96
CA VAL A 114 15.58 -4.06 -11.48
C VAL A 114 15.50 -5.02 -12.65
N VAL A 115 16.36 -6.04 -12.65
CA VAL A 115 16.32 -7.16 -13.58
C VAL A 115 16.29 -8.45 -12.77
N ILE A 116 15.19 -9.20 -12.87
CA ILE A 116 14.98 -10.48 -12.19
C ILE A 116 14.75 -11.54 -13.25
N PRO A 117 15.80 -12.26 -13.72
CA PRO A 117 15.63 -13.41 -14.60
C PRO A 117 14.70 -14.46 -14.00
N GLU A 118 14.06 -15.24 -14.86
CA GLU A 118 13.22 -16.36 -14.43
C GLU A 118 14.01 -17.32 -13.53
N GLY A 119 13.41 -17.70 -12.40
CA GLY A 119 14.07 -18.50 -11.36
C GLY A 119 14.80 -17.71 -10.28
N ASN A 120 15.17 -16.44 -10.53
CA ASN A 120 15.65 -15.55 -9.48
C ASN A 120 14.49 -15.04 -8.61
N GLU A 121 14.80 -14.72 -7.35
CA GLU A 121 13.80 -14.29 -6.37
C GLU A 121 14.30 -13.08 -5.57
N LEU A 122 13.46 -12.08 -5.41
CA LEU A 122 13.71 -10.94 -4.53
C LEU A 122 12.70 -10.96 -3.37
N PHE A 123 13.22 -10.78 -2.14
CA PHE A 123 12.42 -10.62 -0.92
C PHE A 123 12.83 -9.35 -0.18
N VAL A 124 11.87 -8.76 0.54
CA VAL A 124 12.11 -7.69 1.51
C VAL A 124 11.37 -8.07 2.79
N TYR A 125 12.04 -8.03 3.94
CA TYR A 125 11.44 -8.48 5.19
C TYR A 125 12.04 -7.80 6.42
N ASN A 126 11.35 -7.84 7.54
CA ASN A 126 11.87 -7.40 8.84
C ASN A 126 12.78 -8.47 9.48
N PRO A 127 13.66 -8.11 10.44
CA PRO A 127 14.68 -9.02 10.98
C PRO A 127 14.16 -10.33 11.58
N ASP A 128 12.97 -10.33 12.16
CA ASP A 128 12.33 -11.51 12.77
C ASP A 128 11.49 -12.32 11.80
N LYS A 129 11.35 -11.82 10.55
CA LYS A 129 10.53 -12.42 9.48
C LYS A 129 9.05 -12.55 9.81
N SER A 130 8.55 -11.77 10.76
CA SER A 130 7.12 -11.66 11.01
C SER A 130 6.38 -10.97 9.87
N PHE A 131 7.10 -10.24 9.01
CA PHE A 131 6.57 -9.58 7.83
C PHE A 131 7.51 -9.80 6.64
N ILE A 132 7.01 -10.43 5.57
CA ILE A 132 7.78 -10.79 4.37
C ILE A 132 7.01 -10.30 3.14
N LEU A 133 7.70 -9.56 2.28
CA LEU A 133 7.26 -9.15 0.95
C LEU A 133 8.05 -9.93 -0.10
N GLY A 134 7.37 -10.32 -1.16
CA GLY A 134 7.94 -11.16 -2.22
C GLY A 134 7.23 -12.54 -2.24
N LYS A 135 7.69 -13.53 -2.94
CA LYS A 135 8.79 -13.42 -3.92
C LYS A 135 8.39 -12.41 -5.01
N PHE A 136 9.26 -11.44 -5.26
CA PHE A 136 9.13 -10.60 -6.44
C PHE A 136 9.88 -11.25 -7.61
N THR A 137 9.29 -11.15 -8.79
CA THR A 137 9.81 -11.64 -10.07
C THR A 137 9.65 -10.54 -11.12
N ALA A 138 10.12 -10.75 -12.34
CA ALA A 138 9.95 -9.79 -13.44
C ALA A 138 8.49 -9.36 -13.65
N TYR A 139 7.54 -10.22 -13.31
CA TYR A 139 6.11 -10.00 -13.41
C TYR A 139 5.57 -8.85 -12.53
N HIS A 140 6.27 -8.54 -11.43
CA HIS A 140 5.88 -7.49 -10.50
C HIS A 140 6.44 -6.12 -10.87
N LEU A 141 7.29 -6.05 -11.90
CA LEU A 141 8.00 -4.84 -12.30
C LEU A 141 7.24 -4.07 -13.38
N TYR A 142 7.37 -2.76 -13.35
CA TYR A 142 7.03 -1.90 -14.47
C TYR A 142 8.21 -0.96 -14.73
N GLU A 143 8.64 -0.87 -16.01
CA GLU A 143 9.81 -0.06 -16.43
C GLU A 143 11.08 -0.33 -15.58
N LYS A 144 11.29 -1.59 -15.17
CA LYS A 144 12.38 -2.00 -14.28
C LYS A 144 12.36 -1.30 -12.92
N GLN A 145 11.19 -0.90 -12.43
CA GLN A 145 11.00 -0.26 -11.13
C GLN A 145 10.13 -1.12 -10.21
N LEU A 146 10.34 -1.00 -8.91
CA LEU A 146 9.54 -1.65 -7.89
C LEU A 146 9.45 -0.77 -6.64
N GLY A 147 8.23 -0.49 -6.19
CA GLY A 147 7.96 0.02 -4.85
C GLY A 147 7.54 -1.11 -3.91
N THR A 148 7.93 -1.03 -2.65
CA THR A 148 7.51 -2.01 -1.64
C THR A 148 6.45 -1.44 -0.71
N GLU A 149 5.65 -2.32 -0.13
CA GLU A 149 4.85 -2.02 1.05
C GLU A 149 5.73 -1.60 2.23
N LEU A 150 5.09 -1.04 3.25
CA LEU A 150 5.72 -0.56 4.47
C LEU A 150 6.10 -1.77 5.35
N VAL A 151 7.39 -2.02 5.47
CA VAL A 151 7.93 -3.05 6.39
C VAL A 151 7.88 -2.53 7.82
N PRO A 152 7.25 -3.24 8.75
CA PRO A 152 7.14 -2.81 10.15
C PRO A 152 8.48 -2.71 10.86
N GLY A 153 8.60 -1.70 11.72
CA GLY A 153 9.82 -1.42 12.47
C GLY A 153 10.80 -0.56 11.68
N ASN A 154 11.97 -0.39 12.26
CA ASN A 154 12.99 0.52 11.75
C ASN A 154 14.00 -0.15 10.80
N THR A 155 13.86 -1.42 10.51
CA THR A 155 14.87 -2.20 9.77
C THR A 155 14.20 -3.09 8.73
N ALA A 156 14.69 -3.01 7.49
CA ALA A 156 14.36 -3.91 6.41
C ALA A 156 15.60 -4.67 5.92
N ILE A 157 15.41 -5.91 5.50
CA ILE A 157 16.43 -6.76 4.88
C ILE A 157 15.99 -7.03 3.46
N ILE A 158 16.92 -6.83 2.53
CA ILE A 158 16.75 -7.12 1.12
C ILE A 158 17.52 -8.40 0.84
N GLU A 159 16.87 -9.40 0.26
CA GLU A 159 17.47 -10.68 -0.12
C GLU A 159 17.20 -10.94 -1.59
N TYR A 160 18.25 -11.03 -2.39
CA TYR A 160 18.18 -11.39 -3.80
C TYR A 160 18.85 -12.75 -4.01
N TYR A 161 18.05 -13.76 -4.38
CA TYR A 161 18.51 -15.13 -4.63
C TYR A 161 18.73 -15.37 -6.12
N ILE A 162 19.84 -16.00 -6.46
CA ILE A 162 20.20 -16.45 -7.81
C ILE A 162 20.51 -17.95 -7.71
N PRO A 163 19.70 -18.83 -8.36
CA PRO A 163 20.02 -20.25 -8.42
C PRO A 163 21.26 -20.52 -9.29
N ALA A 164 21.88 -21.68 -9.11
CA ALA A 164 23.16 -22.00 -9.75
C ALA A 164 23.15 -21.89 -11.28
N GLU A 165 22.08 -22.34 -11.90
CA GLU A 165 21.87 -22.30 -13.35
C GLU A 165 21.77 -20.87 -13.90
N ASN A 166 21.43 -19.89 -13.07
CA ASN A 166 21.27 -18.50 -13.46
C ASN A 166 22.50 -17.62 -13.18
N ASN A 167 23.60 -18.18 -12.68
CA ASN A 167 24.79 -17.40 -12.31
C ASN A 167 25.40 -16.57 -13.45
N ALA A 168 25.19 -16.98 -14.70
CA ALA A 168 25.66 -16.26 -15.88
C ALA A 168 24.65 -15.22 -16.42
N LEU A 169 23.43 -15.19 -15.89
CA LEU A 169 22.41 -14.23 -16.33
C LEU A 169 22.64 -12.87 -15.68
N GLU A 170 22.36 -11.81 -16.43
CA GLU A 170 22.38 -10.45 -15.91
C GLU A 170 21.26 -10.28 -14.88
N ALA A 171 21.64 -9.91 -13.66
CA ALA A 171 20.73 -9.56 -12.57
C ALA A 171 21.17 -8.21 -12.00
N THR A 172 20.27 -7.25 -11.94
CA THR A 172 20.55 -5.90 -11.42
C THR A 172 19.50 -5.46 -10.44
N LEU A 173 19.91 -4.63 -9.49
CA LEU A 173 19.05 -3.99 -8.51
C LEU A 173 19.73 -2.70 -8.05
N THR A 174 19.02 -1.59 -8.08
CA THR A 174 19.45 -0.34 -7.46
C THR A 174 18.42 0.08 -6.43
N LEU A 175 18.78 0.12 -5.15
CA LEU A 175 17.98 0.74 -4.12
C LEU A 175 18.14 2.25 -4.25
N SER A 176 17.12 2.91 -4.79
CA SER A 176 17.14 4.35 -5.09
C SER A 176 16.55 5.20 -3.98
N LYS A 177 15.62 4.64 -3.16
CA LYS A 177 15.06 5.34 -2.00
C LYS A 177 14.85 4.41 -0.83
N VAL A 178 15.12 4.95 0.36
CA VAL A 178 14.75 4.34 1.64
C VAL A 178 13.86 5.33 2.38
N THR A 179 12.59 4.99 2.55
CA THR A 179 11.64 5.87 3.22
C THR A 179 11.60 5.58 4.71
N HIS A 180 11.90 6.59 5.50
CA HIS A 180 11.78 6.61 6.95
C HIS A 180 10.34 6.97 7.32
N GLY A 181 9.51 5.99 7.66
CA GLY A 181 8.14 6.21 8.09
C GLY A 181 8.09 6.72 9.54
N TYR A 182 7.63 7.96 9.72
CA TYR A 182 7.47 8.59 11.04
C TYR A 182 6.02 8.69 11.49
N ARG A 183 5.09 8.34 10.62
CA ARG A 183 3.69 8.01 10.89
C ARG A 183 3.42 6.63 10.38
N THR A 184 2.63 5.88 11.08
CA THR A 184 2.13 4.61 10.56
C THR A 184 0.68 4.82 10.14
N ALA A 185 0.25 4.00 9.21
CA ALA A 185 -1.13 3.63 9.07
C ALA A 185 -1.53 2.67 10.21
N HIS A 186 -1.03 2.88 11.41
CA HIS A 186 -1.27 2.14 12.66
C HIS A 186 -1.26 0.60 12.60
N GLU A 187 -0.71 0.04 11.51
CA GLU A 187 -0.60 -1.39 11.31
C GLU A 187 0.23 -2.08 12.37
N PHE A 188 1.15 -1.33 12.98
CA PHE A 188 2.28 -1.91 13.69
C PHE A 188 2.50 -1.37 15.09
N GLN A 189 1.61 -0.52 15.60
CA GLN A 189 1.68 -0.05 16.98
C GLN A 189 0.51 -0.53 17.81
N GLU A 190 0.80 -0.97 19.04
CA GLU A 190 -0.16 -1.58 19.98
C GLU A 190 -1.34 -0.68 20.43
N LYS A 191 -1.45 0.58 19.95
CA LYS A 191 -2.44 1.55 20.48
C LYS A 191 -3.24 2.31 19.42
N ALA A 192 -3.24 1.88 18.18
CA ALA A 192 -3.54 2.89 17.21
C ALA A 192 -4.37 2.54 15.97
N PHE A 193 -5.24 1.57 16.01
CA PHE A 193 -6.42 1.58 15.15
C PHE A 193 -7.36 2.68 15.64
N ASN A 194 -7.50 3.73 14.87
CA ASN A 194 -8.19 5.00 15.02
C ASN A 194 -7.22 6.19 15.08
N SER A 195 -6.26 6.26 14.14
CA SER A 195 -5.57 7.52 13.87
C SER A 195 -6.51 8.51 13.20
N SER A 196 -7.44 7.99 12.44
CA SER A 196 -8.63 8.73 12.05
C SER A 196 -9.44 9.05 13.31
N GLY A 197 -9.96 10.27 13.40
CA GLY A 197 -10.75 10.73 14.53
C GLY A 197 -11.94 9.83 14.83
N SER A 198 -12.56 10.01 15.99
CA SER A 198 -13.69 9.21 16.47
C SER A 198 -14.93 9.25 15.57
N CYS A 199 -14.98 10.20 14.63
CA CYS A 199 -16.07 10.34 13.65
C CYS A 199 -15.83 9.50 12.37
N ASN A 200 -14.91 8.55 12.36
CA ASN A 200 -14.68 7.68 11.20
C ASN A 200 -15.27 6.29 11.45
N MET A 201 -16.37 5.99 10.78
CA MET A 201 -17.06 4.70 10.89
C MET A 201 -16.31 3.62 10.11
N ASN A 202 -16.08 2.45 10.72
CA ASN A 202 -15.54 1.29 10.01
C ASN A 202 -16.49 0.84 8.90
N VAL A 203 -15.94 0.54 7.71
CA VAL A 203 -16.75 0.19 6.52
C VAL A 203 -17.64 -1.05 6.69
N ASN A 204 -17.36 -1.90 7.67
CA ASN A 204 -18.14 -3.10 8.01
C ASN A 204 -19.11 -2.88 9.18
N CYS A 205 -19.42 -1.63 9.55
CA CYS A 205 -20.58 -1.33 10.38
C CYS A 205 -21.89 -1.68 9.66
N PRO A 206 -23.01 -1.87 10.38
CA PRO A 206 -24.30 -2.20 9.76
C PRO A 206 -24.72 -1.24 8.64
N ASP A 207 -24.43 0.05 8.78
CA ASP A 207 -24.71 1.07 7.75
C ASP A 207 -23.93 0.83 6.44
N GLY A 208 -22.74 0.21 6.52
CA GLY A 208 -21.93 -0.16 5.37
C GLY A 208 -22.35 -1.45 4.67
N ALA A 209 -23.30 -2.21 5.24
CA ALA A 209 -23.72 -3.51 4.68
C ALA A 209 -24.25 -3.46 3.24
N PRO A 210 -24.97 -2.44 2.79
CA PRO A 210 -25.40 -2.32 1.39
C PRO A 210 -24.24 -2.09 0.41
N TRP A 211 -23.07 -1.61 0.87
CA TRP A 211 -21.97 -1.09 0.06
C TRP A 211 -20.79 -2.08 -0.11
N VAL A 212 -21.10 -3.39 -0.12
CA VAL A 212 -20.06 -4.45 -0.22
C VAL A 212 -19.28 -4.39 -1.53
N ASN A 213 -19.93 -4.11 -2.63
CA ASN A 213 -19.32 -4.02 -3.95
C ASN A 213 -18.41 -2.79 -4.02
N GLU A 214 -18.94 -1.62 -3.68
CA GLU A 214 -18.25 -0.33 -3.71
C GLU A 214 -17.05 -0.34 -2.77
N ARG A 215 -17.16 -0.99 -1.60
CA ARG A 215 -16.07 -1.23 -0.68
C ARG A 215 -14.91 -2.00 -1.32
N ASN A 216 -15.23 -3.00 -2.16
CA ASN A 216 -14.21 -3.82 -2.83
C ASN A 216 -13.55 -3.12 -4.02
N SER A 217 -14.12 -2.00 -4.51
CA SER A 217 -13.45 -1.15 -5.50
C SER A 217 -12.44 -0.21 -4.88
N THR A 218 -12.64 0.20 -3.62
CA THR A 218 -11.82 1.22 -2.97
C THR A 218 -10.48 0.65 -2.49
N VAL A 219 -9.40 1.33 -2.79
CA VAL A 219 -8.02 0.95 -2.44
C VAL A 219 -7.29 2.09 -1.75
N MET A 220 -6.42 1.75 -0.80
CA MET A 220 -5.47 2.72 -0.27
C MET A 220 -4.28 2.84 -1.22
N LEU A 221 -3.81 4.06 -1.46
CA LEU A 221 -2.66 4.36 -2.29
C LEU A 221 -1.47 4.79 -1.42
N VAL A 222 -0.28 4.22 -1.70
CA VAL A 222 0.99 4.80 -1.29
C VAL A 222 1.59 5.45 -2.52
N SER A 223 1.57 6.79 -2.57
CA SER A 223 2.05 7.57 -3.70
C SER A 223 3.38 8.25 -3.38
N GLY A 224 4.30 8.32 -4.37
CA GLY A 224 5.61 8.95 -4.22
C GLY A 224 6.49 8.35 -3.13
N SER A 225 6.23 7.12 -2.72
CA SER A 225 6.89 6.36 -1.66
C SER A 225 6.64 6.86 -0.23
N ASN A 226 6.04 8.02 -0.03
CA ASN A 226 5.90 8.63 1.30
C ASN A 226 4.56 9.33 1.58
N GLY A 227 3.56 9.18 0.71
CA GLY A 227 2.24 9.79 0.88
C GLY A 227 1.10 8.78 0.79
N PHE A 228 0.05 8.98 1.59
CA PHE A 228 -1.18 8.22 1.52
C PHE A 228 -2.28 8.99 0.78
N CYS A 229 -3.00 8.26 -0.06
CA CYS A 229 -4.22 8.68 -0.73
C CYS A 229 -5.19 7.50 -0.80
N THR A 230 -6.35 7.74 -1.37
CA THR A 230 -7.36 6.73 -1.68
C THR A 230 -7.64 6.73 -3.18
N GLY A 231 -8.09 5.63 -3.73
CA GLY A 231 -8.56 5.52 -5.10
C GLY A 231 -9.62 4.44 -5.23
N ALA A 232 -10.22 4.34 -6.40
CA ALA A 232 -11.18 3.29 -6.71
C ALA A 232 -10.90 2.64 -8.04
N LEU A 233 -10.98 1.32 -8.11
CA LEU A 233 -11.09 0.58 -9.36
C LEU A 233 -12.37 1.01 -10.08
N ILE A 234 -12.23 1.42 -11.32
CA ILE A 234 -13.37 1.78 -12.16
C ILE A 234 -13.43 0.92 -13.44
N ASN A 235 -14.64 0.65 -13.87
CA ASN A 235 -14.89 -0.06 -15.10
C ASN A 235 -14.66 0.86 -16.33
N ASN A 236 -14.59 0.27 -17.48
CA ASN A 236 -14.57 0.96 -18.78
C ASN A 236 -15.74 0.47 -19.66
N THR A 237 -15.94 1.11 -20.77
CA THR A 237 -17.04 0.79 -21.70
C THR A 237 -16.91 -0.59 -22.36
N LEU A 238 -15.74 -1.22 -22.30
CA LEU A 238 -15.50 -2.57 -22.84
C LEU A 238 -15.79 -3.67 -21.82
N ASN A 239 -15.90 -3.34 -20.54
CA ASN A 239 -16.00 -4.31 -19.43
C ASN A 239 -14.90 -5.39 -19.47
N ASP A 240 -13.68 -5.01 -19.82
CA ASP A 240 -12.57 -5.94 -20.07
C ASP A 240 -11.72 -6.21 -18.81
N GLY A 241 -12.10 -5.65 -17.66
CA GLY A 241 -11.41 -5.84 -16.38
C GLY A 241 -10.05 -5.15 -16.28
N LYS A 242 -9.74 -4.20 -17.16
CA LYS A 242 -8.52 -3.39 -17.01
C LYS A 242 -8.52 -2.64 -15.70
N PRO A 243 -7.41 -2.70 -14.94
CA PRO A 243 -7.35 -2.19 -13.58
C PRO A 243 -7.11 -0.68 -13.54
N TYR A 244 -8.07 0.08 -14.06
CA TYR A 244 -8.07 1.53 -13.93
C TYR A 244 -8.39 1.94 -12.49
N VAL A 245 -7.59 2.85 -11.95
CA VAL A 245 -7.83 3.47 -10.64
C VAL A 245 -8.03 4.96 -10.83
N LEU A 246 -9.19 5.44 -10.42
CA LEU A 246 -9.51 6.85 -10.33
C LEU A 246 -9.06 7.38 -8.97
N THR A 247 -8.39 8.54 -8.95
CA THR A 247 -7.91 9.21 -7.74
C THR A 247 -7.77 10.72 -7.97
N ALA A 248 -7.25 11.46 -6.99
CA ALA A 248 -7.02 12.89 -7.08
C ALA A 248 -5.70 13.21 -7.81
N ASN A 249 -5.66 14.32 -8.57
CA ASN A 249 -4.45 14.76 -9.25
C ASN A 249 -3.37 15.23 -8.27
N HIS A 250 -3.73 15.80 -7.13
CA HIS A 250 -2.74 16.18 -6.12
C HIS A 250 -2.05 14.98 -5.45
N CYS A 251 -2.60 13.75 -5.58
CA CYS A 251 -1.93 12.51 -5.21
C CYS A 251 -0.86 12.09 -6.24
N TYR A 252 -0.85 12.70 -7.44
CA TYR A 252 0.02 12.27 -8.50
C TYR A 252 1.49 12.57 -8.22
N SER A 253 2.27 11.52 -8.34
CA SER A 253 3.73 11.50 -8.49
C SER A 253 4.07 10.49 -9.59
N THR A 254 5.32 10.10 -9.78
CA THR A 254 5.67 9.02 -10.71
C THR A 254 4.99 7.71 -10.28
N PRO A 255 3.98 7.18 -11.01
CA PRO A 255 3.16 6.09 -10.51
C PRO A 255 3.80 4.70 -10.67
N THR A 256 4.96 4.58 -11.33
CA THR A 256 5.64 3.30 -11.57
C THR A 256 6.00 2.53 -10.29
N THR A 257 6.06 3.21 -9.15
CA THR A 257 6.37 2.63 -7.84
C THR A 257 5.23 2.79 -6.82
N TRP A 258 4.04 3.18 -7.27
CA TRP A 258 2.89 3.27 -6.37
C TRP A 258 2.49 1.90 -5.86
N ILE A 259 1.91 1.86 -4.64
CA ILE A 259 1.33 0.68 -4.04
C ILE A 259 -0.17 0.87 -3.98
N PHE A 260 -0.91 -0.18 -4.32
CA PHE A 260 -2.36 -0.28 -4.26
C PHE A 260 -2.73 -1.35 -3.26
N ARG A 261 -3.19 -0.95 -2.07
CA ARG A 261 -3.56 -1.85 -0.98
C ARG A 261 -5.04 -2.14 -1.00
N PHE A 262 -5.39 -3.41 -1.14
CA PHE A 262 -6.75 -3.94 -1.20
C PHE A 262 -7.17 -4.54 0.13
N ASN A 263 -8.48 -4.46 0.44
CA ASN A 263 -9.13 -5.18 1.54
C ASN A 263 -8.60 -4.88 2.94
N TRP A 264 -7.87 -3.81 3.11
CA TRP A 264 -7.37 -3.40 4.42
C TRP A 264 -8.48 -2.70 5.21
N GLN A 265 -9.24 -3.48 5.96
CA GLN A 265 -10.46 -3.04 6.63
C GLN A 265 -10.76 -3.88 7.87
N ALA A 266 -11.44 -3.29 8.85
CA ALA A 266 -11.96 -4.05 9.99
C ALA A 266 -12.97 -5.12 9.52
N THR A 267 -13.06 -6.24 10.22
CA THR A 267 -14.04 -7.30 9.94
C THR A 267 -15.43 -7.00 10.49
N SER A 268 -15.54 -5.99 11.36
CA SER A 268 -16.79 -5.56 12.00
C SER A 268 -16.74 -4.04 12.28
N CYS A 269 -17.77 -3.54 12.96
CA CYS A 269 -17.79 -2.14 13.41
C CYS A 269 -16.77 -1.85 14.52
N THR A 270 -16.34 -2.85 15.26
CA THR A 270 -15.33 -2.71 16.33
C THR A 270 -13.94 -2.52 15.73
N ALA A 271 -13.17 -1.59 16.27
CA ALA A 271 -11.76 -1.43 15.90
C ALA A 271 -10.99 -2.73 16.18
N PRO A 272 -10.19 -3.24 15.23
CA PRO A 272 -9.42 -4.45 15.42
C PRO A 272 -8.27 -4.23 16.42
N ALA A 273 -7.87 -5.28 17.14
CA ALA A 273 -6.75 -5.22 18.09
C ALA A 273 -5.37 -5.25 17.41
N SER A 274 -5.33 -5.69 16.15
CA SER A 274 -4.12 -5.75 15.30
C SER A 274 -4.47 -5.44 13.85
N SER A 275 -3.47 -5.17 12.99
CA SER A 275 -3.73 -4.89 11.59
C SER A 275 -4.52 -6.02 10.94
N PRO A 276 -5.63 -5.70 10.26
CA PRO A 276 -6.27 -6.65 9.37
C PRO A 276 -5.32 -7.08 8.24
N THR A 277 -5.56 -8.25 7.69
CA THR A 277 -4.86 -8.71 6.50
C THR A 277 -5.23 -7.85 5.30
N PHE A 278 -4.29 -7.70 4.38
CA PHE A 278 -4.49 -7.01 3.11
C PHE A 278 -3.65 -7.68 2.02
N THR A 279 -3.88 -7.28 0.78
CA THR A 279 -3.09 -7.65 -0.38
C THR A 279 -2.71 -6.40 -1.15
N SER A 280 -1.57 -6.41 -1.85
CA SER A 280 -1.11 -5.24 -2.57
C SER A 280 -0.57 -5.58 -3.95
N LEU A 281 -0.80 -4.65 -4.87
CA LEU A 281 -0.16 -4.56 -6.19
C LEU A 281 0.74 -3.34 -6.23
N SER A 282 1.71 -3.32 -7.13
CA SER A 282 2.62 -2.19 -7.30
C SER A 282 2.79 -1.81 -8.76
N GLY A 283 3.12 -0.54 -8.96
CA GLY A 283 3.34 0.02 -10.28
C GLY A 283 2.06 0.37 -11.02
N ALA A 284 2.08 1.51 -11.66
CA ALA A 284 1.01 1.96 -12.54
C ALA A 284 1.54 2.87 -13.65
N VAL A 285 0.72 3.05 -14.67
CA VAL A 285 0.95 4.02 -15.73
C VAL A 285 -0.15 5.08 -15.73
N LEU A 286 0.24 6.35 -15.90
CA LEU A 286 -0.71 7.44 -16.06
C LEU A 286 -1.51 7.26 -17.34
N ARG A 287 -2.84 7.35 -17.25
CA ARG A 287 -3.74 7.33 -18.41
C ARG A 287 -4.27 8.71 -18.73
N SER A 288 -4.71 9.45 -17.72
CA SER A 288 -5.19 10.82 -17.88
C SER A 288 -5.13 11.57 -16.57
N ARG A 289 -4.93 12.88 -16.61
CA ARG A 289 -5.08 13.75 -15.44
C ARG A 289 -5.47 15.15 -15.82
N ARG A 290 -6.08 15.87 -14.88
CA ARG A 290 -6.48 17.25 -15.08
C ARG A 290 -6.37 18.04 -13.78
N THR A 291 -5.37 18.91 -13.70
CA THR A 291 -5.11 19.71 -12.51
C THR A 291 -6.27 20.62 -12.11
N PRO A 292 -6.93 21.36 -13.03
CA PRO A 292 -8.02 22.26 -12.65
C PRO A 292 -9.22 21.60 -11.95
N THR A 293 -9.46 20.32 -12.18
CA THR A 293 -10.54 19.55 -11.54
C THR A 293 -10.04 18.49 -10.59
N ASP A 294 -8.75 18.48 -10.32
CA ASP A 294 -8.08 17.51 -9.45
C ASP A 294 -8.29 16.04 -9.84
N PHE A 295 -8.48 15.76 -11.13
CA PHE A 295 -8.72 14.43 -11.68
C PHE A 295 -7.43 13.70 -12.03
N CYS A 296 -7.30 12.42 -11.66
CA CYS A 296 -6.21 11.54 -12.07
C CYS A 296 -6.70 10.11 -12.28
N LEU A 297 -6.36 9.53 -13.44
CA LEU A 297 -6.63 8.14 -13.81
C LEU A 297 -5.31 7.44 -14.09
N VAL A 298 -5.05 6.37 -13.39
CA VAL A 298 -3.91 5.47 -13.61
C VAL A 298 -4.39 4.06 -13.93
N GLU A 299 -3.53 3.23 -14.50
CA GLU A 299 -3.78 1.80 -14.71
C GLU A 299 -2.67 1.01 -14.01
N ILE A 300 -3.05 0.08 -13.13
CA ILE A 300 -2.10 -0.80 -12.43
C ILE A 300 -1.37 -1.69 -13.45
N THR A 301 -0.09 -1.94 -13.22
CA THR A 301 0.77 -2.66 -14.18
C THR A 301 1.45 -3.90 -13.61
N GLY A 302 1.81 -3.93 -12.32
CA GLY A 302 2.57 -5.04 -11.74
C GLY A 302 1.72 -6.03 -10.95
N GLY A 303 2.05 -7.32 -11.02
CA GLY A 303 1.39 -8.39 -10.26
C GLY A 303 -0.02 -8.77 -10.74
N LEU A 304 -0.38 -8.43 -11.98
CA LEU A 304 -1.70 -8.71 -12.56
C LEU A 304 -1.81 -10.17 -13.03
N ILE A 305 -2.99 -10.78 -12.95
CA ILE A 305 -3.29 -12.06 -13.57
C ILE A 305 -4.21 -11.82 -14.76
N ASN A 306 -3.82 -12.28 -15.95
CA ASN A 306 -4.55 -12.04 -17.20
C ASN A 306 -4.88 -10.55 -17.43
N ASN A 307 -3.92 -9.67 -17.11
CA ASN A 307 -4.03 -8.20 -17.21
C ASN A 307 -5.14 -7.58 -16.34
N THR A 308 -5.58 -8.26 -15.30
CA THR A 308 -6.55 -7.74 -14.32
C THR A 308 -6.10 -8.02 -12.88
N VAL A 309 -6.75 -7.40 -11.91
CA VAL A 309 -6.52 -7.66 -10.48
C VAL A 309 -6.84 -9.13 -10.17
N PRO A 310 -5.98 -9.84 -9.41
CA PRO A 310 -6.25 -11.22 -9.04
C PRO A 310 -7.63 -11.40 -8.39
N LEU A 311 -8.40 -12.39 -8.80
CA LEU A 311 -9.73 -12.65 -8.25
C LEU A 311 -9.73 -12.94 -6.75
N THR A 312 -8.60 -13.44 -6.21
CA THR A 312 -8.41 -13.64 -4.77
C THR A 312 -8.46 -12.34 -3.97
N TYR A 313 -8.30 -11.18 -4.61
CA TYR A 313 -8.45 -9.86 -4.00
C TYR A 313 -9.91 -9.40 -3.94
N SER A 314 -10.85 -10.20 -4.51
CA SER A 314 -12.27 -9.89 -4.62
C SER A 314 -12.53 -8.50 -5.22
N PRO A 315 -11.88 -8.14 -6.35
CA PRO A 315 -12.00 -6.81 -6.92
C PRO A 315 -13.41 -6.53 -7.42
N TYR A 316 -13.87 -5.32 -7.22
CA TYR A 316 -15.06 -4.77 -7.88
C TYR A 316 -14.66 -3.54 -8.68
N PHE A 317 -15.15 -3.44 -9.90
CA PHE A 317 -14.90 -2.30 -10.78
C PHE A 317 -16.15 -1.42 -10.75
N ALA A 318 -16.06 -0.29 -10.05
CA ALA A 318 -17.19 0.62 -9.92
C ALA A 318 -17.61 1.23 -11.27
N GLY A 319 -18.86 1.61 -11.37
CA GLY A 319 -19.34 2.45 -12.46
C GLY A 319 -18.83 3.88 -12.34
N TRP A 320 -19.25 4.72 -13.27
CA TRP A 320 -19.01 6.17 -13.24
C TRP A 320 -20.19 6.88 -13.88
N ASP A 321 -20.53 8.06 -13.37
CA ASP A 321 -21.56 8.92 -13.92
C ASP A 321 -20.96 10.25 -14.43
N HIS A 322 -21.38 10.68 -15.61
CA HIS A 322 -21.02 11.99 -16.18
C HIS A 322 -22.27 12.79 -16.62
N SER A 323 -23.44 12.39 -16.15
CA SER A 323 -24.71 13.08 -16.50
C SER A 323 -24.76 14.51 -15.97
N GLY A 324 -24.03 14.80 -14.89
CA GLY A 324 -24.11 16.06 -14.17
C GLY A 324 -25.34 16.14 -13.24
N THR A 325 -26.09 15.06 -13.09
CA THR A 325 -27.20 15.00 -12.17
C THR A 325 -26.67 15.02 -10.73
N ILE A 326 -27.19 15.90 -9.90
CA ILE A 326 -26.83 15.96 -8.49
C ILE A 326 -27.54 14.80 -7.78
N PRO A 327 -26.80 13.92 -7.08
CA PRO A 327 -27.42 12.82 -6.32
C PRO A 327 -28.24 13.35 -5.14
N THR A 328 -29.19 12.57 -4.69
CA THR A 328 -30.05 12.94 -3.53
C THR A 328 -29.41 12.58 -2.19
N SER A 329 -28.44 11.66 -2.20
CA SER A 329 -27.59 11.26 -1.09
C SER A 329 -26.32 10.64 -1.66
N SER A 330 -25.28 10.53 -0.85
CA SER A 330 -23.99 10.00 -1.31
C SER A 330 -23.24 9.26 -0.22
N VAL A 331 -22.38 8.34 -0.64
CA VAL A 331 -21.51 7.58 0.26
C VAL A 331 -20.07 7.66 -0.22
N CYS A 332 -19.17 7.98 0.70
CA CYS A 332 -17.73 7.97 0.47
C CYS A 332 -17.10 6.79 1.21
N ILE A 333 -16.27 6.00 0.51
CA ILE A 333 -15.47 4.95 1.11
C ILE A 333 -13.99 5.33 0.96
N HIS A 334 -13.26 5.38 2.07
CA HIS A 334 -11.97 6.07 2.09
C HIS A 334 -10.99 5.48 3.12
N HIS A 335 -9.73 5.96 3.08
CA HIS A 335 -8.66 5.65 4.02
C HIS A 335 -8.17 6.93 4.71
N PRO A 336 -8.92 7.45 5.70
CA PRO A 336 -8.59 8.71 6.39
C PRO A 336 -7.31 8.55 7.21
N SER A 337 -6.43 9.53 7.16
CA SER A 337 -5.12 9.54 7.86
C SER A 337 -4.27 8.30 7.59
N GLY A 338 -4.48 7.61 6.45
CA GLY A 338 -3.86 6.34 6.13
C GLY A 338 -4.34 5.18 7.03
N ASP A 339 -5.51 5.26 7.62
CA ASP A 339 -6.13 4.23 8.46
C ASP A 339 -6.86 3.18 7.61
N ILE A 340 -7.28 2.09 8.28
CA ILE A 340 -8.13 1.07 7.68
C ILE A 340 -9.38 1.69 7.06
N LYS A 341 -9.96 1.01 6.09
CA LYS A 341 -11.09 1.51 5.29
C LYS A 341 -12.27 1.94 6.15
N LYS A 342 -12.75 3.14 5.89
CA LYS A 342 -13.88 3.80 6.55
C LYS A 342 -14.98 4.13 5.54
N ILE A 343 -16.13 4.51 6.06
CA ILE A 343 -17.30 4.92 5.28
C ILE A 343 -17.90 6.20 5.86
N ALA A 344 -18.26 7.14 4.99
CA ALA A 344 -18.92 8.38 5.36
C ALA A 344 -20.18 8.57 4.51
N PHE A 345 -21.18 9.21 5.09
CA PHE A 345 -22.52 9.39 4.50
C PHE A 345 -22.87 10.87 4.43
N ASP A 346 -23.44 11.28 3.30
CA ASP A 346 -24.20 12.50 3.15
C ASP A 346 -25.63 12.11 2.77
N ASP A 347 -26.57 12.28 3.72
CA ASP A 347 -27.96 11.87 3.57
C ASP A 347 -28.79 12.95 2.83
N ALA A 348 -28.13 13.99 2.32
CA ALA A 348 -28.73 15.09 1.56
C ALA A 348 -28.07 15.28 0.20
N ALA A 349 -28.64 16.07 -0.66
CA ALA A 349 -28.04 16.44 -1.93
C ALA A 349 -26.85 17.38 -1.70
N PRO A 350 -25.66 17.10 -2.31
CA PRO A 350 -24.49 17.95 -2.17
C PRO A 350 -24.71 19.34 -2.76
N GLY A 351 -24.04 20.34 -2.19
CA GLY A 351 -23.92 21.67 -2.78
C GLY A 351 -22.93 21.70 -3.94
N ILE A 352 -23.05 22.70 -4.80
CA ILE A 352 -22.05 22.96 -5.86
C ILE A 352 -21.10 24.06 -5.39
N SER A 353 -19.81 23.84 -5.53
CA SER A 353 -18.79 24.82 -5.16
C SER A 353 -17.54 24.74 -6.04
N GLN A 354 -16.61 25.65 -5.79
CA GLN A 354 -15.21 25.49 -6.19
C GLN A 354 -14.47 24.91 -4.98
N GLY A 355 -14.20 23.59 -5.00
CA GLY A 355 -13.53 22.91 -3.91
C GLY A 355 -12.02 23.19 -3.83
N MET A 356 -11.40 22.74 -2.73
CA MET A 356 -9.96 22.76 -2.57
C MET A 356 -9.29 21.97 -3.71
N GLY A 357 -8.18 22.50 -4.25
CA GLY A 357 -7.46 21.91 -5.36
C GLY A 357 -8.05 22.20 -6.75
N SER A 358 -9.31 22.64 -6.86
CA SER A 358 -9.91 23.04 -8.14
C SER A 358 -9.72 24.53 -8.41
N THR A 359 -9.41 24.87 -9.65
CA THR A 359 -9.36 26.28 -10.15
C THR A 359 -10.57 26.63 -11.02
N GLU A 360 -11.50 25.68 -11.24
CA GLU A 360 -12.68 25.90 -12.07
C GLU A 360 -13.91 26.17 -11.19
N PRO A 361 -14.69 27.21 -11.51
CA PRO A 361 -15.95 27.48 -10.82
C PRO A 361 -16.93 26.32 -10.99
N ASN A 362 -17.68 26.01 -9.94
CA ASN A 362 -18.75 25.00 -9.95
C ASN A 362 -18.32 23.61 -10.44
N SER A 363 -17.06 23.25 -10.22
CA SER A 363 -16.49 21.99 -10.69
C SER A 363 -16.43 20.90 -9.63
N THR A 364 -16.87 21.19 -8.41
CA THR A 364 -16.86 20.27 -7.27
C THR A 364 -18.19 20.30 -6.52
N TRP A 365 -18.46 19.22 -5.84
CA TRP A 365 -19.55 19.12 -4.88
C TRP A 365 -19.05 19.36 -3.45
N THR A 366 -19.86 20.05 -2.65
CA THR A 366 -19.63 20.24 -1.21
C THR A 366 -20.51 19.27 -0.46
N MET A 367 -19.86 18.36 0.27
CA MET A 367 -20.52 17.37 1.11
C MET A 367 -20.74 17.89 2.51
N GLN A 368 -21.85 17.49 3.12
CA GLN A 368 -22.10 17.65 4.56
C GLN A 368 -22.25 16.26 5.17
N TRP A 369 -21.19 15.81 5.84
CA TRP A 369 -21.17 14.46 6.37
C TRP A 369 -22.15 14.31 7.54
N ASP A 370 -23.00 13.28 7.45
CA ASP A 370 -24.02 12.89 8.42
C ASP A 370 -23.59 11.67 9.25
N ARG A 371 -24.47 11.15 10.09
CA ARG A 371 -24.29 9.92 10.89
C ARG A 371 -23.01 9.90 11.71
N ASN A 372 -22.54 11.09 12.14
CA ASN A 372 -21.26 11.24 12.84
C ASN A 372 -20.08 10.64 12.04
N THR A 373 -20.08 10.88 10.72
CA THR A 373 -18.98 10.47 9.80
C THR A 373 -18.27 11.70 9.24
N THR A 374 -17.09 11.50 8.66
CA THR A 374 -16.26 12.59 8.09
C THR A 374 -15.23 12.03 7.12
N THR A 375 -14.50 12.93 6.45
CA THR A 375 -13.26 12.63 5.72
C THR A 375 -12.10 13.41 6.32
N GLU A 376 -10.89 12.90 6.16
CA GLU A 376 -9.64 13.49 6.69
C GLU A 376 -8.53 13.44 5.65
N PRO A 377 -7.35 14.08 5.86
CA PRO A 377 -6.17 13.90 5.02
C PRO A 377 -5.89 12.40 4.80
N GLY A 378 -5.53 11.99 3.59
CA GLY A 378 -5.45 10.56 3.18
C GLY A 378 -6.70 10.06 2.50
N SER A 379 -7.88 10.67 2.73
CA SER A 379 -9.11 10.39 1.97
C SER A 379 -9.08 10.93 0.53
N SER A 380 -8.08 11.72 0.19
CA SER A 380 -7.87 12.30 -1.15
C SER A 380 -7.98 11.25 -2.24
N GLY A 381 -8.83 11.49 -3.24
CA GLY A 381 -9.10 10.56 -4.35
C GLY A 381 -10.12 9.47 -4.03
N SER A 382 -10.78 9.51 -2.86
CA SER A 382 -11.87 8.60 -2.53
C SER A 382 -13.03 8.73 -3.52
N PRO A 383 -13.65 7.61 -3.90
CA PRO A 383 -14.88 7.63 -4.68
C PRO A 383 -16.05 8.20 -3.87
N LEU A 384 -16.93 8.88 -4.57
CA LEU A 384 -18.26 9.22 -4.07
C LEU A 384 -19.26 8.37 -4.85
N PHE A 385 -20.02 7.56 -4.14
CA PHE A 385 -21.06 6.71 -4.71
C PHE A 385 -22.44 7.34 -4.45
N ASP A 386 -23.33 7.21 -5.41
CA ASP A 386 -24.74 7.57 -5.35
C ASP A 386 -25.62 6.33 -5.30
N ASN A 387 -26.92 6.53 -5.04
CA ASN A 387 -27.91 5.45 -4.99
C ASN A 387 -28.43 5.08 -6.38
#